data_6c73f17a1839b03caaaf7a3d245a7014
#
_entry.id   6c73f17a1839b03caaaf7a3d245a7014
#
_cell.length_a   1.000
_cell.length_b   1.000
_cell.length_c   1.000
_cell.angle_alpha   90.00
_cell.angle_beta   90.00
_cell.angle_gamma   90.00
#
_symmetry.space_group_name_H-M   'P 1'
#
loop_
_entity.id
_entity.type
_entity.pdbx_description
1 polymer ?
#
loop_
_entity_poly.entity_id
_entity_poly.type
_entity_poly.pdbx_seq_one_letter_code
_entity_poly.pdbx_strand_id
1 'polypeptide(L)'
;DAILLSPFENSGGYGRIEKLDIPIIECADYMETSALGRAEWMRFYGLLFGVAPQADSLFAEVDSCYQRLKMRAQLSSTSFSVVSELKSGSAWYVPGGRSTIGRLFQDACGRYAFADDTHSGSVPLAFETVFDKAGDADVWLVKYNRDRDMTYADLEADYIGYTGFKAFKTRNVYGCNTAKVPFYEETPFRPDYLLSDLIQILHPE
;
A
#
# COMPACT_ATOMS: atom_id res chain seq x y z
N ASP A 1 -5.40 25.91 18.96
CA ASP A 1 -4.13 25.42 18.39
C ASP A 1 -3.86 24.02 18.96
N ALA A 2 -3.33 23.11 18.14
CA ALA A 2 -2.90 21.77 18.52
C ALA A 2 -1.73 21.34 17.63
N ILE A 3 -0.93 20.40 18.11
CA ILE A 3 0.14 19.78 17.34
C ILE A 3 -0.31 18.36 16.99
N LEU A 4 -0.38 18.05 15.69
CA LEU A 4 -0.66 16.71 15.20
C LEU A 4 0.67 16.00 14.92
N LEU A 5 0.86 14.83 15.51
CA LEU A 5 2.08 14.06 15.38
C LEU A 5 1.76 12.60 15.03
N SER A 6 2.63 11.99 14.25
CA SER A 6 2.63 10.54 14.07
C SER A 6 3.43 9.90 15.21
N PRO A 7 2.90 8.91 15.93
CA PRO A 7 3.65 8.19 16.96
C PRO A 7 4.74 7.27 16.41
N PHE A 8 4.85 7.13 15.09
CA PHE A 8 5.79 6.20 14.44
C PHE A 8 7.26 6.43 14.80
N GLU A 9 7.67 7.69 14.94
CA GLU A 9 9.08 8.07 15.19
C GLU A 9 9.39 8.29 16.66
N ASN A 10 8.41 8.20 17.56
CA ASN A 10 8.52 8.63 18.94
C ASN A 10 8.13 7.53 19.93
N SER A 11 9.01 6.55 20.13
CA SER A 11 8.81 5.54 21.17
C SER A 11 9.15 6.10 22.55
N GLY A 12 8.18 6.76 23.21
CA GLY A 12 8.28 7.09 24.63
C GLY A 12 8.37 8.55 25.02
N GLY A 13 8.09 9.49 24.11
CA GLY A 13 7.95 10.90 24.45
C GLY A 13 8.32 11.87 23.34
N TYR A 14 7.73 13.06 23.40
CA TYR A 14 7.90 14.10 22.38
C TYR A 14 8.94 15.17 22.77
N GLY A 15 9.71 14.89 23.80
CA GLY A 15 10.85 15.71 24.22
C GLY A 15 10.48 17.17 24.55
N ARG A 16 10.99 18.12 23.76
CA ARG A 16 10.73 19.55 24.04
C ARG A 16 9.30 19.97 23.70
N ILE A 17 8.61 19.26 22.82
CA ILE A 17 7.24 19.57 22.40
C ILE A 17 6.26 19.39 23.57
N GLU A 18 6.49 18.42 24.45
CA GLU A 18 5.67 18.20 25.67
C GLU A 18 5.70 19.36 26.66
N LYS A 19 6.73 20.19 26.55
CA LYS A 19 6.89 21.37 27.42
C LYS A 19 6.16 22.60 26.91
N LEU A 20 5.62 22.51 25.68
CA LEU A 20 4.76 23.53 25.13
C LEU A 20 3.37 23.33 25.74
N ASP A 21 2.75 24.42 26.19
CA ASP A 21 1.36 24.38 26.68
C ASP A 21 0.39 24.35 25.46
N ILE A 22 0.60 23.36 24.59
CA ILE A 22 -0.18 23.13 23.35
C ILE A 22 -0.60 21.66 23.34
N PRO A 23 -1.89 21.34 23.18
CA PRO A 23 -2.36 19.97 23.08
C PRO A 23 -1.66 19.21 21.96
N ILE A 24 -1.22 17.98 22.24
CA ILE A 24 -0.65 17.04 21.27
C ILE A 24 -1.72 16.01 20.93
N ILE A 25 -1.93 15.78 19.64
CA ILE A 25 -2.85 14.79 19.10
C ILE A 25 -2.02 13.77 18.32
N GLU A 26 -2.03 12.52 18.77
CA GLU A 26 -1.37 11.42 18.08
C GLU A 26 -2.26 10.90 16.96
N CYS A 27 -1.77 11.00 15.73
CA CYS A 27 -2.44 10.51 14.54
C CYS A 27 -1.81 9.17 14.11
N ALA A 28 -2.49 8.08 14.42
CA ALA A 28 -2.00 6.72 14.19
C ALA A 28 -2.69 6.01 13.00
N ASP A 29 -3.11 6.77 11.98
CA ASP A 29 -3.78 6.25 10.79
C ASP A 29 -2.96 5.17 10.05
N TYR A 30 -1.64 5.25 10.09
CA TYR A 30 -0.74 4.26 9.51
C TYR A 30 -0.80 2.89 10.20
N MET A 31 -1.32 2.81 11.44
CA MET A 31 -1.50 1.55 12.18
C MET A 31 -2.78 0.80 11.79
N GLU A 32 -3.67 1.44 11.03
CA GLU A 32 -4.87 0.80 10.54
C GLU A 32 -4.55 -0.40 9.65
N THR A 33 -5.26 -1.48 9.86
CA THR A 33 -5.06 -2.74 9.13
C THR A 33 -6.00 -2.92 7.96
N SER A 34 -6.88 -1.96 7.71
CA SER A 34 -7.75 -1.93 6.53
C SER A 34 -7.67 -0.58 5.82
N ALA A 35 -7.81 -0.62 4.50
CA ALA A 35 -7.75 0.58 3.68
C ALA A 35 -8.88 1.57 4.01
N LEU A 36 -10.09 1.07 4.24
CA LEU A 36 -11.23 1.91 4.65
C LEU A 36 -11.08 2.43 6.07
N GLY A 37 -10.57 1.63 7.01
CA GLY A 37 -10.27 2.11 8.37
C GLY A 37 -9.28 3.27 8.34
N ARG A 38 -8.25 3.18 7.49
CA ARG A 38 -7.31 4.29 7.30
C ARG A 38 -8.00 5.51 6.69
N ALA A 39 -8.82 5.33 5.67
CA ALA A 39 -9.56 6.42 5.04
C ALA A 39 -10.56 7.09 6.00
N GLU A 40 -11.13 6.35 6.94
CA GLU A 40 -12.07 6.89 7.93
C GLU A 40 -11.45 7.96 8.82
N TRP A 41 -10.14 8.01 8.97
CA TRP A 41 -9.45 9.09 9.68
C TRP A 41 -9.74 10.48 9.12
N MET A 42 -10.19 10.58 7.85
CA MET A 42 -10.66 11.87 7.31
C MET A 42 -11.81 12.46 8.12
N ARG A 43 -12.67 11.62 8.74
CA ARG A 43 -13.78 12.08 9.60
C ARG A 43 -13.25 12.66 10.91
N PHE A 44 -12.21 12.06 11.48
CA PHE A 44 -11.53 12.60 12.65
C PHE A 44 -10.90 13.97 12.35
N TYR A 45 -10.19 14.10 11.23
CA TYR A 45 -9.66 15.40 10.80
C TYR A 45 -10.77 16.40 10.49
N GLY A 46 -11.88 15.95 9.89
CA GLY A 46 -13.05 16.78 9.64
C GLY A 46 -13.62 17.38 10.92
N LEU A 47 -13.69 16.62 12.02
CA LEU A 47 -14.08 17.11 13.34
C LEU A 47 -13.09 18.15 13.87
N LEU A 48 -11.78 17.88 13.81
CA LEU A 48 -10.75 18.78 14.29
C LEU A 48 -10.76 20.15 13.59
N PHE A 49 -11.05 20.16 12.29
CA PHE A 49 -11.04 21.38 11.47
C PHE A 49 -12.43 22.01 11.27
N GLY A 50 -13.46 21.47 11.92
CA GLY A 50 -14.83 22.01 11.86
C GLY A 50 -15.52 21.81 10.51
N VAL A 51 -15.11 20.80 9.73
CA VAL A 51 -15.67 20.45 8.41
C VAL A 51 -16.21 19.01 8.39
N ALA A 52 -16.74 18.54 9.51
CA ALA A 52 -17.24 17.16 9.67
C ALA A 52 -18.26 16.75 8.60
N PRO A 53 -19.27 17.55 8.21
CA PRO A 53 -20.23 17.14 7.19
C PRO A 53 -19.59 16.87 5.82
N GLN A 54 -18.56 17.65 5.45
CA GLN A 54 -17.81 17.44 4.21
C GLN A 54 -16.98 16.15 4.28
N ALA A 55 -16.30 15.91 5.39
CA ALA A 55 -15.52 14.70 5.62
C ALA A 55 -16.39 13.44 5.63
N ASP A 56 -17.57 13.50 6.26
CA ASP A 56 -18.56 12.40 6.24
C ASP A 56 -19.04 12.09 4.82
N SER A 57 -19.32 13.12 4.03
CA SER A 57 -19.75 12.96 2.63
C SER A 57 -18.66 12.34 1.77
N LEU A 58 -17.40 12.81 1.93
CA LEU A 58 -16.26 12.25 1.21
C LEU A 58 -15.99 10.80 1.59
N PHE A 59 -16.01 10.48 2.88
CA PHE A 59 -15.84 9.09 3.33
C PHE A 59 -16.93 8.17 2.78
N ALA A 60 -18.19 8.60 2.80
CA ALA A 60 -19.29 7.81 2.26
C ALA A 60 -19.14 7.54 0.75
N GLU A 61 -18.60 8.50 -0.01
CA GLU A 61 -18.26 8.31 -1.42
C GLU A 61 -17.16 7.25 -1.59
N VAL A 62 -16.06 7.38 -0.84
CA VAL A 62 -14.93 6.45 -0.88
C VAL A 62 -15.36 5.04 -0.51
N ASP A 63 -16.10 4.87 0.59
CA ASP A 63 -16.60 3.57 1.03
C ASP A 63 -17.51 2.94 -0.03
N SER A 64 -18.48 3.68 -0.54
CA SER A 64 -19.39 3.20 -1.59
C SER A 64 -18.64 2.78 -2.85
N CYS A 65 -17.62 3.55 -3.27
CA CYS A 65 -16.80 3.23 -4.43
C CYS A 65 -15.98 1.97 -4.19
N TYR A 66 -15.32 1.91 -3.04
CA TYR A 66 -14.47 0.77 -2.63
C TYR A 66 -15.28 -0.54 -2.58
N GLN A 67 -16.45 -0.54 -1.96
CA GLN A 67 -17.32 -1.73 -1.88
C GLN A 67 -17.77 -2.21 -3.25
N ARG A 68 -18.15 -1.29 -4.16
CA ARG A 68 -18.51 -1.67 -5.55
C ARG A 68 -17.34 -2.31 -6.29
N LEU A 69 -16.14 -1.76 -6.15
CA LEU A 69 -14.94 -2.30 -6.77
C LEU A 69 -14.61 -3.70 -6.21
N LYS A 70 -14.68 -3.87 -4.90
CA LYS A 70 -14.48 -5.17 -4.27
C LYS A 70 -15.50 -6.22 -4.76
N MET A 71 -16.77 -5.87 -4.86
CA MET A 71 -17.78 -6.76 -5.42
C MET A 71 -17.49 -7.10 -6.90
N ARG A 72 -17.03 -6.12 -7.69
CA ARG A 72 -16.64 -6.35 -9.09
C ARG A 72 -15.49 -7.35 -9.19
N ALA A 73 -14.46 -7.22 -8.35
CA ALA A 73 -13.34 -8.15 -8.32
C ALA A 73 -13.79 -9.59 -8.02
N GLN A 74 -14.73 -9.76 -7.09
CA GLN A 74 -15.28 -11.07 -6.73
C GLN A 74 -16.05 -11.77 -7.86
N LEU A 75 -16.55 -11.02 -8.84
CA LEU A 75 -17.25 -11.56 -10.01
C LEU A 75 -16.31 -11.96 -11.14
N SER A 76 -15.02 -11.60 -11.06
CA SER A 76 -14.04 -11.96 -12.07
C SER A 76 -13.74 -13.47 -12.04
N SER A 77 -13.67 -14.08 -13.22
CA SER A 77 -13.28 -15.49 -13.38
C SER A 77 -11.76 -15.69 -13.42
N THR A 78 -11.00 -14.61 -13.58
CA THR A 78 -9.54 -14.62 -13.64
C THR A 78 -8.97 -14.01 -12.35
N SER A 79 -7.82 -14.52 -11.90
CA SER A 79 -7.10 -13.95 -10.77
C SER A 79 -5.62 -14.22 -10.97
N PHE A 80 -4.85 -13.14 -11.11
CA PHE A 80 -3.39 -13.24 -11.22
C PHE A 80 -2.73 -13.34 -9.84
N SER A 81 -1.64 -14.08 -9.80
CA SER A 81 -0.75 -14.07 -8.65
C SER A 81 0.16 -12.83 -8.67
N VAL A 82 0.39 -12.27 -7.49
CA VAL A 82 1.10 -11.01 -7.34
C VAL A 82 2.31 -11.13 -6.41
N VAL A 83 3.42 -10.55 -6.86
CA VAL A 83 4.56 -10.18 -6.01
C VAL A 83 4.69 -8.66 -6.01
N SER A 84 5.18 -8.08 -4.92
CA SER A 84 5.29 -6.63 -4.80
C SER A 84 6.61 -6.20 -4.18
N GLU A 85 6.91 -4.91 -4.30
CA GLU A 85 8.08 -4.22 -3.78
C GLU A 85 9.39 -4.64 -4.47
N LEU A 86 10.48 -4.06 -3.97
CA LEU A 86 11.85 -4.33 -4.39
C LEU A 86 12.71 -4.69 -3.18
N LYS A 87 13.81 -5.37 -3.43
CA LYS A 87 14.86 -5.58 -2.44
C LYS A 87 15.47 -4.23 -2.04
N SER A 88 15.62 -3.99 -0.75
CA SER A 88 16.28 -2.82 -0.18
C SER A 88 17.44 -3.28 0.70
N GLY A 89 18.66 -2.95 0.31
CA GLY A 89 19.85 -3.44 0.99
C GLY A 89 19.94 -4.97 0.96
N SER A 90 19.98 -5.62 2.13
CA SER A 90 20.05 -7.08 2.26
C SER A 90 18.68 -7.76 2.32
N ALA A 91 17.59 -7.04 2.50
CA ALA A 91 16.26 -7.59 2.68
C ALA A 91 15.26 -7.13 1.61
N TRP A 92 14.22 -7.93 1.41
CA TRP A 92 13.04 -7.59 0.63
C TRP A 92 11.87 -7.43 1.60
N TYR A 93 11.32 -6.22 1.69
CA TYR A 93 10.24 -5.90 2.61
C TYR A 93 8.91 -6.14 1.93
N VAL A 94 8.35 -7.34 2.08
CA VAL A 94 7.03 -7.67 1.53
C VAL A 94 5.92 -7.21 2.47
N PRO A 95 4.76 -6.74 1.97
CA PRO A 95 3.59 -6.48 2.80
C PRO A 95 3.15 -7.75 3.54
N GLY A 96 2.98 -7.69 4.85
CA GLY A 96 2.35 -8.79 5.59
C GLY A 96 0.89 -9.00 5.16
N GLY A 97 0.37 -10.20 5.31
CA GLY A 97 -0.99 -10.53 4.87
C GLY A 97 -2.09 -9.74 5.58
N ARG A 98 -1.81 -9.23 6.80
CA ARG A 98 -2.73 -8.35 7.55
C ARG A 98 -2.41 -6.87 7.43
N SER A 99 -1.42 -6.49 6.63
CA SER A 99 -1.15 -5.08 6.33
C SER A 99 -2.22 -4.50 5.42
N THR A 100 -2.32 -3.17 5.39
CA THR A 100 -3.25 -2.46 4.49
C THR A 100 -3.07 -2.88 3.02
N ILE A 101 -1.81 -2.98 2.55
CA ILE A 101 -1.52 -3.39 1.17
C ILE A 101 -1.80 -4.88 0.95
N GLY A 102 -1.44 -5.77 1.90
CA GLY A 102 -1.77 -7.20 1.81
C GLY A 102 -3.28 -7.44 1.72
N ARG A 103 -4.07 -6.67 2.47
CA ARG A 103 -5.55 -6.72 2.39
C ARG A 103 -6.10 -6.12 1.10
N LEU A 104 -5.47 -5.07 0.56
CA LEU A 104 -5.85 -4.53 -0.75
C LEU A 104 -5.68 -5.57 -1.86
N PHE A 105 -4.61 -6.38 -1.83
CA PHE A 105 -4.46 -7.49 -2.77
C PHE A 105 -5.57 -8.53 -2.62
N GLN A 106 -5.98 -8.84 -1.38
CA GLN A 106 -7.10 -9.76 -1.11
C GLN A 106 -8.43 -9.17 -1.58
N ASP A 107 -8.69 -7.89 -1.31
CA ASP A 107 -9.91 -7.19 -1.72
C ASP A 107 -10.01 -7.02 -3.25
N ALA A 108 -8.86 -6.93 -3.93
CA ALA A 108 -8.77 -7.02 -5.38
C ALA A 108 -8.85 -8.47 -5.90
N CYS A 109 -9.08 -9.47 -5.04
CA CYS A 109 -9.07 -10.89 -5.40
C CYS A 109 -7.78 -11.37 -6.08
N GLY A 110 -6.64 -10.74 -5.81
CA GLY A 110 -5.32 -11.17 -6.25
C GLY A 110 -4.78 -12.33 -5.39
N ARG A 111 -4.06 -13.25 -5.99
CA ARG A 111 -3.39 -14.36 -5.29
C ARG A 111 -2.04 -13.90 -4.77
N TYR A 112 -2.02 -13.42 -3.54
CA TYR A 112 -0.81 -12.92 -2.90
C TYR A 112 -0.07 -14.04 -2.15
N ALA A 113 1.22 -14.24 -2.46
CA ALA A 113 2.02 -15.34 -1.92
C ALA A 113 2.21 -15.31 -0.38
N PHE A 114 2.02 -14.14 0.23
CA PHE A 114 2.16 -13.93 1.67
C PHE A 114 0.81 -13.56 2.33
N ALA A 115 -0.31 -13.92 1.72
CA ALA A 115 -1.66 -13.61 2.24
C ALA A 115 -1.92 -14.18 3.64
N ASP A 116 -1.33 -15.34 3.96
CA ASP A 116 -1.47 -16.01 5.27
C ASP A 116 -0.53 -15.45 6.35
N ASP A 117 0.36 -14.54 6.00
CA ASP A 117 1.25 -13.90 6.97
C ASP A 117 0.42 -13.03 7.93
N THR A 118 0.74 -13.13 9.23
CA THR A 118 -0.07 -12.49 10.28
C THR A 118 0.38 -11.06 10.65
N HIS A 119 1.47 -10.58 10.06
CA HIS A 119 1.97 -9.23 10.35
C HIS A 119 1.09 -8.16 9.69
N SER A 120 0.88 -7.08 10.43
CA SER A 120 0.16 -5.87 9.95
C SER A 120 1.08 -4.84 9.27
N GLY A 121 2.38 -5.06 9.30
CA GLY A 121 3.40 -4.24 8.66
C GLY A 121 4.14 -5.00 7.56
N SER A 122 5.29 -4.46 7.15
CA SER A 122 6.18 -5.11 6.20
C SER A 122 7.03 -6.19 6.88
N VAL A 123 7.26 -7.29 6.19
CA VAL A 123 8.04 -8.43 6.66
C VAL A 123 9.38 -8.46 5.91
N PRO A 124 10.52 -8.35 6.59
CA PRO A 124 11.83 -8.46 5.95
C PRO A 124 12.15 -9.93 5.63
N LEU A 125 12.34 -10.24 4.37
CA LEU A 125 12.68 -11.58 3.87
C LEU A 125 13.97 -11.54 3.05
N ALA A 126 14.66 -12.68 2.98
CA ALA A 126 15.75 -12.85 2.03
C ALA A 126 15.19 -12.92 0.60
N PHE A 127 15.99 -12.51 -0.38
CA PHE A 127 15.62 -12.60 -1.80
C PHE A 127 15.20 -14.02 -2.20
N GLU A 128 15.96 -15.01 -1.76
CA GLU A 128 15.72 -16.42 -2.08
C GLU A 128 14.35 -16.89 -1.57
N THR A 129 13.95 -16.43 -0.39
CA THR A 129 12.62 -16.75 0.18
C THR A 129 11.50 -16.14 -0.65
N VAL A 130 11.65 -14.89 -1.11
CA VAL A 130 10.66 -14.24 -1.96
C VAL A 130 10.62 -14.90 -3.33
N PHE A 131 11.78 -15.22 -3.89
CA PHE A 131 11.89 -15.88 -5.18
C PHE A 131 11.27 -17.30 -5.17
N ASP A 132 11.54 -18.06 -4.11
CA ASP A 132 10.97 -19.42 -3.94
C ASP A 132 9.43 -19.39 -3.85
N LYS A 133 8.87 -18.42 -3.13
CA LYS A 133 7.42 -18.31 -2.92
C LYS A 133 6.67 -17.61 -4.04
N ALA A 134 7.28 -16.65 -4.70
CA ALA A 134 6.63 -15.72 -5.62
C ALA A 134 7.36 -15.53 -6.95
N GLY A 135 8.39 -16.31 -7.24
CA GLY A 135 9.14 -16.24 -8.50
C GLY A 135 8.28 -16.52 -9.73
N ASP A 136 7.24 -17.35 -9.58
CA ASP A 136 6.27 -17.69 -10.62
C ASP A 136 5.02 -16.78 -10.62
N ALA A 137 5.02 -15.68 -9.87
CA ALA A 137 3.91 -14.74 -9.87
C ALA A 137 3.66 -14.16 -11.28
N ASP A 138 2.37 -14.01 -11.61
CA ASP A 138 1.92 -13.52 -12.92
C ASP A 138 2.24 -12.04 -13.11
N VAL A 139 2.16 -11.27 -12.01
CA VAL A 139 2.31 -9.82 -11.98
C VAL A 139 3.29 -9.41 -10.89
N TRP A 140 4.08 -8.40 -11.17
CA TRP A 140 4.96 -7.76 -10.20
C TRP A 140 4.65 -6.27 -10.08
N LEU A 141 4.31 -5.82 -8.88
CA LEU A 141 3.97 -4.44 -8.56
C LEU A 141 5.14 -3.77 -7.84
N VAL A 142 5.71 -2.74 -8.43
CA VAL A 142 6.93 -2.09 -7.95
C VAL A 142 6.66 -0.64 -7.59
N LYS A 143 6.97 -0.25 -6.34
CA LYS A 143 7.07 1.17 -5.96
C LYS A 143 8.52 1.62 -5.98
N TYR A 144 8.75 2.81 -6.50
CA TYR A 144 10.08 3.43 -6.56
C TYR A 144 9.96 4.95 -6.55
N ASN A 145 11.06 5.63 -6.26
CA ASN A 145 11.14 7.08 -6.28
C ASN A 145 12.34 7.48 -7.15
N ARG A 146 12.07 7.96 -8.37
CA ARG A 146 13.11 8.37 -9.33
C ARG A 146 12.62 9.53 -10.20
N ASP A 147 13.55 10.35 -10.70
CA ASP A 147 13.26 11.47 -11.60
C ASP A 147 12.62 11.02 -12.92
N ARG A 148 12.88 9.79 -13.36
CA ARG A 148 12.29 9.18 -14.54
C ARG A 148 11.64 7.83 -14.24
N ASP A 149 10.81 7.37 -15.15
CA ASP A 149 10.21 6.05 -15.02
C ASP A 149 11.26 4.95 -15.15
N MET A 150 11.12 3.92 -14.32
CA MET A 150 11.98 2.76 -14.29
C MET A 150 11.73 1.88 -15.50
N THR A 151 12.79 1.34 -16.06
CA THR A 151 12.76 0.39 -17.17
C THR A 151 13.16 -1.00 -16.70
N TYR A 152 12.94 -2.01 -17.54
CA TYR A 152 13.43 -3.37 -17.29
C TYR A 152 14.96 -3.44 -17.20
N ALA A 153 15.66 -2.60 -17.97
CA ALA A 153 17.13 -2.51 -17.87
C ALA A 153 17.58 -1.94 -16.51
N ASP A 154 16.81 -1.02 -15.94
CA ASP A 154 17.09 -0.50 -14.59
C ASP A 154 16.89 -1.60 -13.54
N LEU A 155 15.80 -2.38 -13.62
CA LEU A 155 15.55 -3.50 -12.71
C LEU A 155 16.68 -4.54 -12.79
N GLU A 156 17.12 -4.89 -13.99
CA GLU A 156 18.23 -5.82 -14.20
C GLU A 156 19.54 -5.27 -13.64
N ALA A 157 19.81 -3.99 -13.84
CA ALA A 157 21.01 -3.32 -13.30
C ALA A 157 20.98 -3.18 -11.77
N ASP A 158 19.79 -2.96 -11.17
CA ASP A 158 19.62 -2.87 -9.72
C ASP A 158 19.93 -4.23 -9.05
N TYR A 159 19.45 -5.32 -9.64
CA TYR A 159 19.74 -6.67 -9.16
C TYR A 159 19.45 -7.73 -10.22
N ILE A 160 20.48 -8.44 -10.67
CA ILE A 160 20.36 -9.45 -11.74
C ILE A 160 19.35 -10.56 -11.42
N GLY A 161 19.16 -10.91 -10.14
CA GLY A 161 18.20 -11.92 -9.70
C GLY A 161 16.76 -11.62 -10.09
N TYR A 162 16.41 -10.36 -10.34
CA TYR A 162 15.06 -9.96 -10.78
C TYR A 162 14.69 -10.57 -12.15
N THR A 163 15.66 -10.82 -13.01
CA THR A 163 15.43 -11.45 -14.33
C THR A 163 14.92 -12.88 -14.23
N GLY A 164 15.06 -13.52 -13.06
CA GLY A 164 14.54 -14.85 -12.79
C GLY A 164 13.01 -14.91 -12.67
N PHE A 165 12.36 -13.81 -12.24
CA PHE A 165 10.90 -13.79 -12.03
C PHE A 165 10.12 -13.97 -13.33
N LYS A 166 9.01 -14.72 -13.25
CA LYS A 166 8.08 -14.91 -14.38
C LYS A 166 7.58 -13.57 -14.88
N ALA A 167 7.10 -12.69 -13.97
CA ALA A 167 6.57 -11.38 -14.33
C ALA A 167 7.60 -10.51 -15.08
N PHE A 168 8.89 -10.58 -14.73
CA PHE A 168 9.95 -9.91 -15.48
C PHE A 168 10.06 -10.47 -16.91
N LYS A 169 10.10 -11.80 -17.05
CA LYS A 169 10.23 -12.48 -18.35
C LYS A 169 9.03 -12.24 -19.27
N THR A 170 7.83 -12.20 -18.71
CA THR A 170 6.57 -11.99 -19.44
C THR A 170 6.21 -10.52 -19.62
N ARG A 171 7.04 -9.60 -19.15
CA ARG A 171 6.82 -8.15 -19.22
C ARG A 171 5.55 -7.68 -18.48
N ASN A 172 5.21 -8.34 -17.38
CA ASN A 172 4.08 -8.00 -16.50
C ASN A 172 4.54 -7.32 -15.20
N VAL A 173 5.44 -6.35 -15.32
CA VAL A 173 5.87 -5.50 -14.20
C VAL A 173 5.21 -4.14 -14.32
N TYR A 174 4.50 -3.74 -13.26
CA TYR A 174 3.81 -2.45 -13.18
C TYR A 174 4.48 -1.58 -12.11
N GLY A 175 4.87 -0.38 -12.51
CA GLY A 175 5.63 0.53 -11.68
C GLY A 175 4.81 1.73 -11.21
N CYS A 176 4.90 2.06 -9.93
CA CYS A 176 4.41 3.32 -9.37
C CYS A 176 5.60 4.20 -8.99
N ASN A 177 5.80 5.31 -9.72
CA ASN A 177 6.83 6.28 -9.41
C ASN A 177 6.32 7.33 -8.43
N THR A 178 6.64 7.18 -7.16
CA THR A 178 6.19 8.07 -6.08
C THR A 178 6.80 9.48 -6.13
N ALA A 179 7.77 9.74 -7.02
CA ALA A 179 8.22 11.09 -7.31
C ALA A 179 7.26 11.85 -8.26
N LYS A 180 6.38 11.13 -8.96
CA LYS A 180 5.46 11.69 -9.95
C LYS A 180 4.00 11.66 -9.55
N VAL A 181 3.64 10.73 -8.64
CA VAL A 181 2.27 10.56 -8.16
C VAL A 181 2.22 10.66 -6.64
N PRO A 182 1.19 11.28 -6.06
CA PRO A 182 1.07 11.49 -4.61
C PRO A 182 0.57 10.20 -3.90
N PHE A 183 1.31 9.10 -4.09
CA PHE A 183 0.91 7.79 -3.59
C PHE A 183 0.69 7.77 -2.08
N TYR A 184 1.59 8.38 -1.32
CA TYR A 184 1.54 8.35 0.14
C TYR A 184 0.53 9.34 0.72
N GLU A 185 0.20 10.39 0.00
CA GLU A 185 -0.77 11.41 0.37
C GLU A 185 -2.19 11.01 -0.04
N GLU A 186 -2.34 10.35 -1.18
CA GLU A 186 -3.64 10.01 -1.76
C GLU A 186 -4.17 8.66 -1.25
N THR A 187 -3.35 7.61 -1.27
CA THR A 187 -3.77 6.26 -0.93
C THR A 187 -4.43 6.14 0.46
N PRO A 188 -3.98 6.86 1.51
CA PRO A 188 -4.64 6.82 2.82
C PRO A 188 -6.10 7.25 2.79
N PHE A 189 -6.46 8.21 1.94
CA PHE A 189 -7.81 8.80 1.88
C PHE A 189 -8.61 8.34 0.66
N ARG A 190 -7.95 7.87 -0.41
CA ARG A 190 -8.57 7.35 -1.64
C ARG A 190 -8.06 5.96 -1.99
N PRO A 191 -8.22 4.98 -1.08
CA PRO A 191 -7.82 3.59 -1.36
C PRO A 191 -8.63 2.97 -2.50
N ASP A 192 -9.79 3.52 -2.83
CA ASP A 192 -10.62 3.13 -3.96
C ASP A 192 -9.89 3.29 -5.30
N TYR A 193 -9.05 4.30 -5.46
CA TYR A 193 -8.24 4.48 -6.67
C TYR A 193 -7.21 3.35 -6.81
N LEU A 194 -6.43 3.08 -5.75
CA LEU A 194 -5.48 1.99 -5.78
C LEU A 194 -6.15 0.62 -5.97
N LEU A 195 -7.31 0.40 -5.34
CA LEU A 195 -8.09 -0.83 -5.55
C LEU A 195 -8.55 -0.97 -7.00
N SER A 196 -8.98 0.13 -7.63
CA SER A 196 -9.36 0.14 -9.05
C SER A 196 -8.20 -0.26 -9.97
N ASP A 197 -7.00 0.31 -9.73
CA ASP A 197 -5.80 -0.01 -10.50
C ASP A 197 -5.39 -1.48 -10.32
N LEU A 198 -5.41 -1.97 -9.07
CA LEU A 198 -5.13 -3.37 -8.79
C LEU A 198 -6.10 -4.32 -9.51
N ILE A 199 -7.39 -4.01 -9.53
CA ILE A 199 -8.39 -4.81 -10.23
C ILE A 199 -8.11 -4.85 -11.73
N GLN A 200 -7.77 -3.73 -12.36
CA GLN A 200 -7.44 -3.68 -13.78
C GLN A 200 -6.19 -4.51 -14.12
N ILE A 201 -5.20 -4.52 -13.22
CA ILE A 201 -3.95 -5.28 -13.42
C ILE A 201 -4.17 -6.78 -13.17
N LEU A 202 -4.91 -7.13 -12.12
CA LEU A 202 -5.05 -8.53 -11.67
C LEU A 202 -6.17 -9.30 -12.38
N HIS A 203 -7.07 -8.59 -13.05
CA HIS A 203 -8.19 -9.15 -13.81
C HIS A 203 -8.25 -8.52 -15.21
N PRO A 204 -7.25 -8.76 -16.08
CA PRO A 204 -7.30 -8.27 -17.45
C PRO A 204 -8.50 -8.92 -18.17
N GLU A 205 -9.29 -8.08 -18.85
CA GLU A 205 -10.43 -8.51 -19.68
C GLU A 205 -9.95 -9.19 -20.96
#